data_8cb3ab4fc0d51600898c0778630ef106
#
_entry.id   8cb3ab4fc0d51600898c0778630ef106
#
_cell.length_a   1.000
_cell.length_b   1.000
_cell.length_c   1.000
_cell.angle_alpha   90.00
_cell.angle_beta   90.00
_cell.angle_gamma   90.00
#
_symmetry.space_group_name_H-M   'P 1'
#
loop_
_entity.id
_entity.type
_entity.pdbx_description
1 polymer ?
#
loop_
_entity_poly.entity_id
_entity_poly.type
_entity_poly.pdbx_seq_one_letter_code
_entity_poly.pdbx_strand_id
1 'polypeptide(L)'
;MQFSNMANTMAYTESIVAAALRRSLGHTPKIIPFDGGLVILCGKASSWSSGAPYCGKVLVLGRPTNGMLRFLGLKNAPALPSIVGQDACAPARGELPFTESPAFLNYISHPLLAGLANHLHRRPFTRFDYEDEWNNLGFGRIRTDNSPWAVEGGIESDGAIELASIQLRDAQQQCHYAGSYLSLHDTPTSSILWCARPVGPLDSTEWSIVERFISDWRSDDMPCLPCLKQAPAGFRCLVTMRLDCDEDVASAKDVFDWYSGEGIPFSLALKTSLDLKSDDLALLQAVSDAGGTLLSHSHMHQLSWGPTPEAAVSDAATSRKRFEELFPSLTPVKLAVSPFHTNQPYAVQALAKTGFTGFVSGIIHNDPEYLMGRAGVVPFVDSPIVSISQQSMLHGDCYRRQHYSVNTHIMAFEAQYQAEGIFGYLDHPFSPRYQYDWESKEQRLEAHNKLITTIQSYANIAFWAQQDCFEFVNALAEVQLNVTPQGLVQTVHPSRNDIAYRFKGKEYLLVDAAFF
;
A
#
# COMPACT_ATOMS: atom_id res chain seq x y z
N MET A 1 -20.02 -7.08 -8.25
CA MET A 1 -21.01 -7.13 -7.15
C MET A 1 -21.47 -5.71 -6.86
N GLN A 2 -22.71 -5.38 -7.14
CA GLN A 2 -23.28 -4.09 -6.73
C GLN A 2 -23.45 -4.13 -5.21
N PHE A 3 -22.78 -3.24 -4.48
CA PHE A 3 -23.01 -3.03 -3.06
C PHE A 3 -24.37 -2.33 -2.89
N SER A 4 -25.41 -3.10 -2.79
CA SER A 4 -26.78 -2.60 -2.73
C SER A 4 -27.29 -2.26 -1.33
N ASN A 5 -26.39 -2.17 -0.33
CA ASN A 5 -26.84 -1.93 1.04
C ASN A 5 -25.89 -0.98 1.78
N MET A 6 -26.38 0.23 2.11
CA MET A 6 -25.59 1.26 2.81
C MET A 6 -25.02 0.77 4.15
N ALA A 7 -25.69 -0.12 4.85
CA ALA A 7 -25.19 -0.71 6.09
C ALA A 7 -23.95 -1.58 5.86
N ASN A 8 -23.90 -2.33 4.77
CA ASN A 8 -22.73 -3.15 4.41
C ASN A 8 -21.53 -2.29 4.00
N THR A 9 -21.76 -1.13 3.38
CA THR A 9 -20.70 -0.19 2.99
C THR A 9 -20.06 0.46 4.21
N MET A 10 -20.81 0.80 5.25
CA MET A 10 -20.25 1.36 6.49
C MET A 10 -19.40 0.33 7.24
N ALA A 11 -19.89 -0.89 7.42
CA ALA A 11 -19.13 -1.96 8.06
C ALA A 11 -17.83 -2.29 7.30
N TYR A 12 -17.88 -2.24 5.98
CA TYR A 12 -16.71 -2.42 5.12
C TYR A 12 -15.69 -1.28 5.32
N THR A 13 -16.13 -0.03 5.31
CA THR A 13 -15.25 1.14 5.55
C THR A 13 -14.55 1.06 6.91
N GLU A 14 -15.31 0.74 7.96
CA GLU A 14 -14.78 0.62 9.32
C GLU A 14 -13.73 -0.49 9.42
N SER A 15 -13.93 -1.63 8.79
CA SER A 15 -12.98 -2.73 8.83
C SER A 15 -11.68 -2.42 8.07
N ILE A 16 -11.74 -1.67 6.96
CA ILE A 16 -10.55 -1.21 6.23
C ILE A 16 -9.72 -0.26 7.10
N VAL A 17 -10.36 0.74 7.68
CA VAL A 17 -9.69 1.70 8.56
C VAL A 17 -9.12 1.01 9.79
N ALA A 18 -9.86 0.06 10.37
CA ALA A 18 -9.38 -0.75 11.50
C ALA A 18 -8.14 -1.59 11.12
N ALA A 19 -8.12 -2.19 9.93
CA ALA A 19 -6.97 -2.93 9.43
C ALA A 19 -5.73 -2.03 9.27
N ALA A 20 -5.89 -0.85 8.67
CA ALA A 20 -4.80 0.09 8.51
C ALA A 20 -4.25 0.58 9.86
N LEU A 21 -5.13 0.92 10.79
CA LEU A 21 -4.74 1.32 12.14
C LEU A 21 -4.07 0.16 12.90
N ARG A 22 -4.56 -1.07 12.74
CA ARG A 22 -3.91 -2.26 13.30
C ARG A 22 -2.48 -2.40 12.81
N ARG A 23 -2.23 -2.19 11.53
CA ARG A 23 -0.90 -2.24 10.93
C ARG A 23 0.02 -1.14 11.45
N SER A 24 -0.51 0.08 11.64
CA SER A 24 0.27 1.21 12.15
C SER A 24 0.47 1.18 13.66
N LEU A 25 -0.55 0.81 14.43
CA LEU A 25 -0.52 0.93 15.89
C LEU A 25 -0.17 -0.37 16.64
N GLY A 26 -0.06 -1.49 15.95
CA GLY A 26 0.15 -2.79 16.59
C GLY A 26 -1.04 -3.30 17.41
N HIS A 27 -2.19 -2.61 17.38
CA HIS A 27 -3.43 -3.04 18.04
C HIS A 27 -4.64 -2.45 17.31
N THR A 28 -5.78 -3.11 17.41
CA THR A 28 -7.04 -2.56 16.91
C THR A 28 -7.57 -1.57 17.93
N PRO A 29 -7.81 -0.31 17.57
CA PRO A 29 -8.41 0.66 18.47
C PRO A 29 -9.75 0.16 19.00
N LYS A 30 -9.94 0.23 20.31
CA LYS A 30 -11.24 -0.05 20.92
C LYS A 30 -12.10 1.20 20.87
N ILE A 31 -13.39 1.04 20.65
CA ILE A 31 -14.38 2.11 20.86
C ILE A 31 -14.46 2.30 22.38
N ILE A 32 -13.88 3.39 22.88
CA ILE A 32 -13.90 3.73 24.31
C ILE A 32 -14.74 5.00 24.48
N PRO A 33 -15.52 5.13 25.57
CA PRO A 33 -16.12 6.40 25.95
C PRO A 33 -15.07 7.50 26.11
N PHE A 34 -15.40 8.71 25.76
CA PHE A 34 -14.52 9.88 25.77
C PHE A 34 -13.94 10.19 27.15
N ASP A 35 -12.63 9.95 27.34
CA ASP A 35 -11.89 10.31 28.55
C ASP A 35 -10.56 11.04 28.29
N GLY A 36 -10.38 11.52 27.04
CA GLY A 36 -9.12 12.13 26.57
C GLY A 36 -8.19 11.07 25.95
N GLY A 37 -7.61 11.37 24.77
CA GLY A 37 -6.74 10.43 24.05
C GLY A 37 -6.80 10.61 22.54
N LEU A 38 -6.72 9.52 21.80
CA LEU A 38 -6.95 9.49 20.37
C LEU A 38 -8.35 8.94 20.08
N VAL A 39 -9.14 9.70 19.33
CA VAL A 39 -10.45 9.28 18.80
C VAL A 39 -10.41 9.22 17.29
N ILE A 40 -11.00 8.17 16.73
CA ILE A 40 -11.08 7.97 15.29
C ILE A 40 -12.55 7.86 14.91
N LEU A 41 -12.99 8.75 14.02
CA LEU A 41 -14.37 8.82 13.52
C LEU A 41 -14.36 8.49 12.04
N CYS A 42 -15.07 7.42 11.67
CA CYS A 42 -15.24 7.00 10.28
C CYS A 42 -16.70 7.07 9.86
N GLY A 43 -16.93 7.45 8.61
CA GLY A 43 -18.28 7.49 8.04
C GLY A 43 -19.14 8.60 8.63
N LYS A 44 -20.48 8.43 8.59
CA LYS A 44 -21.40 9.37 9.21
C LYS A 44 -21.34 9.22 10.72
N ALA A 45 -20.50 10.02 11.37
CA ALA A 45 -20.39 10.07 12.83
C ALA A 45 -21.69 10.62 13.48
N SER A 46 -22.76 9.82 13.39
CA SER A 46 -24.10 10.18 13.87
C SER A 46 -24.23 10.23 15.39
N SER A 47 -23.19 9.81 16.12
CA SER A 47 -23.21 9.70 17.59
C SER A 47 -22.36 10.74 18.32
N TRP A 48 -21.71 11.65 17.62
CA TRP A 48 -20.98 12.73 18.29
C TRP A 48 -21.96 13.76 18.85
N SER A 49 -22.13 13.79 20.14
CA SER A 49 -22.86 14.88 20.80
C SER A 49 -21.96 16.10 20.90
N SER A 50 -22.32 17.17 20.23
CA SER A 50 -21.58 18.45 20.08
C SER A 50 -21.38 19.28 21.36
N GLY A 51 -21.47 18.68 22.55
CA GLY A 51 -21.56 19.43 23.80
C GLY A 51 -20.37 19.39 24.75
N ALA A 52 -19.43 18.46 24.59
CA ALA A 52 -18.29 18.35 25.48
C ALA A 52 -17.00 18.85 24.79
N PRO A 53 -16.20 19.72 25.43
CA PRO A 53 -14.88 20.07 24.95
C PRO A 53 -14.01 18.77 24.95
N TYR A 54 -13.58 18.35 23.77
CA TYR A 54 -12.69 17.20 23.64
C TYR A 54 -11.24 17.64 23.89
N CYS A 55 -10.53 16.89 24.71
CA CYS A 55 -9.12 17.08 24.96
C CYS A 55 -8.32 15.94 24.34
N GLY A 56 -7.44 16.24 23.37
CA GLY A 56 -6.59 15.25 22.71
C GLY A 56 -6.63 15.29 21.19
N LYS A 57 -6.32 14.16 20.55
CA LYS A 57 -6.27 14.04 19.10
C LYS A 57 -7.52 13.39 18.51
N VAL A 58 -7.98 13.90 17.38
CA VAL A 58 -9.13 13.35 16.65
C VAL A 58 -8.75 13.16 15.19
N LEU A 59 -8.93 11.96 14.67
CA LEU A 59 -8.88 11.66 13.24
C LEU A 59 -10.31 11.50 12.72
N VAL A 60 -10.70 12.30 11.73
CA VAL A 60 -12.03 12.25 11.11
C VAL A 60 -11.89 11.89 9.65
N LEU A 61 -12.55 10.80 9.22
CA LEU A 61 -12.51 10.29 7.86
C LEU A 61 -13.89 10.35 7.21
N GLY A 62 -13.95 10.92 6.01
CA GLY A 62 -15.19 11.10 5.26
C GLY A 62 -15.96 12.36 5.65
N ARG A 63 -17.23 12.41 5.22
CA ARG A 63 -18.07 13.61 5.39
C ARG A 63 -18.56 13.75 6.82
N PRO A 64 -18.18 14.83 7.53
CA PRO A 64 -18.70 15.12 8.86
C PRO A 64 -20.16 15.54 8.78
N THR A 65 -20.88 15.39 9.89
CA THR A 65 -22.23 15.96 10.01
C THR A 65 -22.18 17.48 10.07
N ASN A 66 -23.25 18.15 9.66
CA ASN A 66 -23.31 19.63 9.71
C ASN A 66 -23.04 20.18 11.13
N GLY A 67 -23.44 19.46 12.18
CA GLY A 67 -23.18 19.86 13.56
C GLY A 67 -21.69 19.79 13.96
N MET A 68 -20.89 19.01 13.25
CA MET A 68 -19.46 18.87 13.51
C MET A 68 -18.60 19.89 12.76
N LEU A 69 -19.07 20.45 11.67
CA LEU A 69 -18.26 21.29 10.79
C LEU A 69 -17.52 22.40 11.56
N ARG A 70 -18.24 23.16 12.36
CA ARG A 70 -17.63 24.24 13.16
C ARG A 70 -16.56 23.73 14.14
N PHE A 71 -16.79 22.58 14.77
CA PHE A 71 -15.82 21.97 15.68
C PHE A 71 -14.54 21.55 14.96
N LEU A 72 -14.67 21.10 13.71
CA LEU A 72 -13.57 20.72 12.86
C LEU A 72 -12.87 21.91 12.16
N GLY A 73 -13.35 23.13 12.37
CA GLY A 73 -12.87 24.31 11.64
C GLY A 73 -13.20 24.24 10.14
N LEU A 74 -14.38 23.69 9.81
CA LEU A 74 -14.85 23.45 8.44
C LEU A 74 -16.22 24.12 8.22
N LYS A 75 -16.56 24.36 6.97
CA LYS A 75 -17.89 24.80 6.52
C LYS A 75 -18.32 24.10 5.23
N ASN A 76 -19.62 24.18 4.93
CA ASN A 76 -20.12 23.68 3.65
C ASN A 76 -19.62 24.56 2.49
N ALA A 77 -19.29 23.91 1.40
CA ALA A 77 -18.91 24.47 0.11
C ALA A 77 -19.83 23.92 -0.99
N PRO A 78 -19.80 24.47 -2.22
CA PRO A 78 -20.49 23.88 -3.34
C PRO A 78 -20.09 22.41 -3.55
N ALA A 79 -21.05 21.57 -3.92
CA ALA A 79 -20.78 20.18 -4.24
C ALA A 79 -19.81 20.07 -5.43
N LEU A 80 -18.98 19.04 -5.43
CA LEU A 80 -18.12 18.74 -6.58
C LEU A 80 -18.99 18.52 -7.82
N PRO A 81 -18.58 19.03 -8.99
CA PRO A 81 -19.25 18.74 -10.25
C PRO A 81 -19.30 17.22 -10.49
N SER A 82 -20.40 16.72 -11.03
CA SER A 82 -20.58 15.29 -11.35
C SER A 82 -19.50 14.73 -12.30
N ILE A 83 -18.89 15.59 -13.06
CA ILE A 83 -17.78 15.27 -13.99
C ILE A 83 -16.51 14.78 -13.27
N VAL A 84 -16.33 15.12 -12.00
CA VAL A 84 -15.16 14.68 -11.20
C VAL A 84 -15.22 13.18 -10.90
N GLY A 85 -16.38 12.60 -11.00
CA GLY A 85 -16.62 11.20 -10.72
C GLY A 85 -16.67 10.29 -11.94
N GLN A 86 -16.73 10.80 -13.14
CA GLN A 86 -16.76 9.99 -14.37
C GLN A 86 -15.35 9.88 -14.95
N ASP A 87 -15.07 8.99 -15.85
CA ASP A 87 -13.79 8.61 -16.50
C ASP A 87 -12.77 9.74 -16.78
N ALA A 88 -13.10 10.92 -16.32
CA ALA A 88 -12.37 12.16 -16.44
C ALA A 88 -10.93 12.11 -15.89
N CYS A 89 -10.54 11.05 -15.19
CA CYS A 89 -9.26 11.00 -14.50
C CYS A 89 -8.40 9.80 -14.90
N ALA A 90 -8.84 9.00 -15.84
CA ALA A 90 -7.95 8.01 -16.44
C ALA A 90 -6.96 8.76 -17.35
N PRO A 91 -5.64 8.65 -17.11
CA PRO A 91 -4.68 9.17 -18.08
C PRO A 91 -4.90 8.45 -19.41
N ALA A 92 -4.68 9.14 -20.51
CA ALA A 92 -4.62 8.46 -21.80
C ALA A 92 -3.49 7.41 -21.75
N ARG A 93 -3.69 6.30 -22.43
CA ARG A 93 -2.71 5.21 -22.46
C ARG A 93 -1.34 5.75 -22.89
N GLY A 94 -0.33 5.63 -22.02
CA GLY A 94 1.03 6.15 -22.27
C GLY A 94 1.35 7.49 -21.63
N GLU A 95 0.40 8.15 -20.93
CA GLU A 95 0.65 9.40 -20.23
C GLU A 95 0.93 9.16 -18.74
N LEU A 96 1.81 9.97 -18.18
CA LEU A 96 2.04 9.95 -16.74
C LEU A 96 0.77 10.44 -16.02
N PRO A 97 0.30 9.74 -14.98
CA PRO A 97 -0.97 10.00 -14.33
C PRO A 97 -1.10 11.40 -13.71
N PHE A 98 0.00 12.14 -13.58
CA PHE A 98 0.03 13.44 -12.92
C PHE A 98 -0.14 14.64 -13.83
N THR A 99 0.07 14.48 -15.15
CA THR A 99 0.23 15.65 -16.03
C THR A 99 -1.07 16.20 -16.57
N GLU A 100 -2.11 15.39 -16.70
CA GLU A 100 -3.33 15.78 -17.40
C GLU A 100 -4.65 15.38 -16.71
N SER A 101 -4.59 14.91 -15.46
CA SER A 101 -5.81 14.62 -14.71
C SER A 101 -6.66 15.90 -14.58
N PRO A 102 -7.96 15.87 -14.94
CA PRO A 102 -8.85 16.99 -14.74
C PRO A 102 -9.11 17.32 -13.27
N ALA A 103 -8.74 16.42 -12.37
CA ALA A 103 -8.80 16.65 -10.94
C ALA A 103 -7.53 16.12 -10.26
N PHE A 104 -6.98 16.89 -9.32
CA PHE A 104 -5.80 16.51 -8.54
C PHE A 104 -5.85 17.11 -7.15
N LEU A 105 -5.04 16.58 -6.24
CA LEU A 105 -4.85 17.09 -4.89
C LEU A 105 -3.61 17.99 -4.87
N ASN A 106 -3.76 19.18 -4.29
CA ASN A 106 -2.66 20.11 -4.13
C ASN A 106 -2.35 20.29 -2.66
N TYR A 107 -1.17 19.82 -2.25
CA TYR A 107 -0.68 19.90 -0.88
C TYR A 107 0.14 21.17 -0.64
N ILE A 108 0.02 21.74 0.54
CA ILE A 108 0.85 22.88 0.96
C ILE A 108 2.13 22.40 1.66
N SER A 109 3.08 23.30 1.84
CA SER A 109 4.23 23.06 2.74
C SER A 109 3.78 23.24 4.20
N HIS A 110 3.93 22.19 5.03
CA HIS A 110 3.59 22.20 6.44
C HIS A 110 4.49 21.23 7.22
N PRO A 111 4.85 21.49 8.50
CA PRO A 111 5.74 20.60 9.28
C PRO A 111 5.24 19.15 9.37
N LEU A 112 3.94 18.92 9.49
CA LEU A 112 3.34 17.57 9.47
C LEU A 112 3.62 16.81 8.16
N LEU A 113 3.86 17.53 7.05
CA LEU A 113 4.14 17.00 5.72
C LEU A 113 5.65 17.02 5.38
N ALA A 114 6.51 17.33 6.34
CA ALA A 114 7.95 17.48 6.10
C ALA A 114 8.55 16.22 5.44
N GLY A 115 9.30 16.41 4.35
CA GLY A 115 9.89 15.33 3.56
C GLY A 115 8.92 14.62 2.59
N LEU A 116 7.60 14.88 2.68
CA LEU A 116 6.59 14.28 1.79
C LEU A 116 6.17 15.20 0.65
N ALA A 117 6.44 16.51 0.76
CA ALA A 117 5.85 17.54 -0.12
C ALA A 117 6.04 17.27 -1.62
N ASN A 118 7.23 16.80 -2.03
CA ASN A 118 7.52 16.52 -3.44
C ASN A 118 6.68 15.35 -3.98
N HIS A 119 6.40 14.34 -3.15
CA HIS A 119 5.62 13.15 -3.52
C HIS A 119 4.11 13.36 -3.38
N LEU A 120 3.72 14.44 -2.70
CA LEU A 120 2.32 14.83 -2.53
C LEU A 120 1.88 15.89 -3.55
N HIS A 121 2.82 16.47 -4.30
CA HIS A 121 2.50 17.51 -5.28
C HIS A 121 1.66 16.96 -6.43
N ARG A 122 0.54 17.60 -6.72
CA ARG A 122 -0.40 17.23 -7.80
C ARG A 122 -0.79 15.75 -7.84
N ARG A 123 -1.04 15.18 -6.69
CA ARG A 123 -1.49 13.80 -6.62
C ARG A 123 -2.80 13.59 -7.38
N PRO A 124 -2.97 12.43 -8.03
CA PRO A 124 -4.23 12.12 -8.68
C PRO A 124 -5.37 12.08 -7.65
N PHE A 125 -6.50 12.62 -8.03
CA PHE A 125 -7.71 12.62 -7.21
C PHE A 125 -8.30 11.22 -7.06
N THR A 126 -8.13 10.41 -8.09
CA THR A 126 -8.63 9.05 -8.17
C THR A 126 -7.50 8.04 -8.26
N ARG A 127 -7.77 6.84 -7.79
CA ARG A 127 -6.91 5.68 -7.93
C ARG A 127 -6.98 5.15 -9.35
N PHE A 128 -5.85 4.75 -9.92
CA PHE A 128 -5.81 4.11 -11.23
C PHE A 128 -6.13 2.64 -11.15
N ASP A 129 -6.70 2.11 -12.22
CA ASP A 129 -7.01 0.71 -12.39
C ASP A 129 -5.87 -0.02 -13.10
N TYR A 130 -5.57 -1.25 -12.70
CA TYR A 130 -4.53 -2.06 -13.32
C TYR A 130 -4.92 -2.67 -14.66
N GLU A 131 -6.13 -2.48 -15.10
CA GLU A 131 -6.49 -2.79 -16.49
C GLU A 131 -5.58 -2.04 -17.49
N ASP A 132 -4.97 -0.94 -17.05
CA ASP A 132 -3.92 -0.24 -17.75
C ASP A 132 -2.55 -0.60 -17.16
N GLU A 133 -2.02 -1.78 -17.45
CA GLU A 133 -0.77 -2.35 -16.90
C GLU A 133 0.48 -1.45 -17.02
N TRP A 134 0.46 -0.47 -17.90
CA TRP A 134 1.55 0.48 -18.09
C TRP A 134 1.57 1.61 -17.08
N ASN A 135 0.58 1.72 -16.20
CA ASN A 135 0.54 2.74 -15.15
C ASN A 135 1.20 2.24 -13.87
N ASN A 136 2.50 2.39 -13.79
CA ASN A 136 3.36 1.77 -12.78
C ASN A 136 3.69 2.67 -11.59
N LEU A 137 2.85 3.63 -11.25
CA LEU A 137 3.14 4.57 -10.14
C LEU A 137 2.62 4.13 -8.78
N GLY A 138 2.10 2.93 -8.66
CA GLY A 138 1.55 2.46 -7.41
C GLY A 138 0.21 3.09 -7.02
N PHE A 139 -0.47 3.79 -7.92
CA PHE A 139 -1.77 4.43 -7.68
C PHE A 139 -2.86 3.71 -8.46
N GLY A 140 -3.87 3.23 -7.76
CA GLY A 140 -5.04 2.67 -8.42
C GLY A 140 -6.09 3.74 -8.76
N ARG A 141 -7.05 3.41 -9.62
CA ARG A 141 -8.21 4.24 -9.93
C ARG A 141 -9.30 4.08 -8.86
N ILE A 142 -9.84 5.20 -8.36
CA ILE A 142 -11.06 5.19 -7.54
C ILE A 142 -12.26 5.22 -8.46
N ARG A 143 -13.14 4.25 -8.30
CA ARG A 143 -14.39 4.21 -9.03
C ARG A 143 -15.33 5.34 -8.59
N THR A 144 -16.15 5.78 -9.52
CA THR A 144 -17.16 6.81 -9.34
C THR A 144 -18.49 6.26 -8.82
N ASP A 145 -18.55 4.96 -8.60
CA ASP A 145 -19.68 4.27 -8.02
C ASP A 145 -19.67 4.49 -6.51
N ASN A 146 -20.53 5.10 -5.88
CA ASN A 146 -20.71 5.28 -4.43
C ASN A 146 -19.85 4.39 -3.50
N SER A 147 -18.66 4.02 -3.94
CA SER A 147 -17.71 3.21 -3.19
C SER A 147 -17.08 4.04 -2.06
N PRO A 148 -16.61 3.41 -0.97
CA PRO A 148 -15.96 4.12 0.12
C PRO A 148 -14.63 4.81 -0.29
N TRP A 149 -14.19 4.61 -1.51
CA TRP A 149 -13.01 5.25 -2.10
C TRP A 149 -13.28 6.65 -2.65
N ALA A 150 -14.54 7.03 -2.80
CA ALA A 150 -14.91 8.35 -3.31
C ALA A 150 -14.44 9.44 -2.35
N VAL A 151 -14.03 10.58 -2.90
CA VAL A 151 -13.74 11.78 -2.11
C VAL A 151 -15.03 12.54 -1.87
N GLU A 152 -15.28 12.87 -0.62
CA GLU A 152 -16.44 13.65 -0.19
C GLU A 152 -16.20 15.15 -0.49
N GLY A 153 -16.84 15.66 -1.52
CA GLY A 153 -16.78 17.09 -1.85
C GLY A 153 -17.75 17.96 -1.08
N GLY A 154 -17.72 19.26 -1.37
CA GLY A 154 -18.64 20.25 -0.80
C GLY A 154 -18.31 20.67 0.63
N ILE A 155 -17.05 20.60 1.01
CA ILE A 155 -16.52 21.05 2.31
C ILE A 155 -15.26 21.87 2.07
N GLU A 156 -15.09 22.94 2.83
CA GLU A 156 -13.87 23.75 2.84
C GLU A 156 -13.45 24.12 4.26
N SER A 157 -12.19 24.43 4.42
CA SER A 157 -11.63 24.89 5.70
C SER A 157 -12.19 26.26 6.08
N ASP A 158 -12.52 26.42 7.39
CA ASP A 158 -13.01 27.66 8.00
C ASP A 158 -12.43 27.76 9.42
N GLY A 159 -11.20 28.22 9.51
CA GLY A 159 -10.40 28.23 10.73
C GLY A 159 -9.42 27.06 10.88
N ALA A 160 -9.62 25.93 10.17
CA ALA A 160 -8.61 24.89 10.06
C ALA A 160 -7.53 25.27 9.02
N ILE A 161 -6.32 24.73 9.19
CA ILE A 161 -5.26 24.79 8.18
C ILE A 161 -5.61 23.77 7.09
N GLU A 162 -5.80 24.21 5.87
CA GLU A 162 -5.96 23.33 4.72
C GLU A 162 -4.59 22.76 4.30
N LEU A 163 -4.34 21.51 4.62
CA LEU A 163 -3.11 20.82 4.25
C LEU A 163 -3.13 20.38 2.78
N ALA A 164 -4.30 20.04 2.26
CA ALA A 164 -4.49 19.69 0.87
C ALA A 164 -5.87 20.16 0.38
N SER A 165 -5.89 20.68 -0.85
CA SER A 165 -7.12 21.10 -1.55
C SER A 165 -7.39 20.21 -2.75
N ILE A 166 -8.66 20.16 -3.14
CA ILE A 166 -9.11 19.58 -4.40
C ILE A 166 -9.03 20.67 -5.47
N GLN A 167 -8.33 20.37 -6.56
CA GLN A 167 -8.21 21.26 -7.71
C GLN A 167 -8.82 20.60 -8.94
N LEU A 168 -9.61 21.36 -9.68
CA LEU A 168 -10.16 20.95 -10.96
C LEU A 168 -9.46 21.70 -12.09
N ARG A 169 -9.22 21.01 -13.19
CA ARG A 169 -8.66 21.61 -14.40
C ARG A 169 -9.77 21.75 -15.45
N ASP A 170 -9.94 22.94 -15.95
CA ASP A 170 -10.90 23.20 -17.03
C ASP A 170 -10.33 22.88 -18.42
N ALA A 171 -11.16 23.03 -19.46
CA ALA A 171 -10.76 22.79 -20.84
C ALA A 171 -9.63 23.73 -21.32
N GLN A 172 -9.41 24.85 -20.67
CA GLN A 172 -8.33 25.79 -20.90
C GLN A 172 -7.10 25.50 -20.04
N GLN A 173 -7.07 24.35 -19.34
CA GLN A 173 -6.01 23.92 -18.42
C GLN A 173 -5.81 24.83 -17.20
N GLN A 174 -6.79 25.67 -16.87
CA GLN A 174 -6.74 26.49 -15.66
C GLN A 174 -7.23 25.68 -14.45
N CYS A 175 -6.56 25.88 -13.32
CA CYS A 175 -6.87 25.17 -12.08
C CYS A 175 -7.87 25.97 -11.25
N HIS A 176 -8.92 25.31 -10.80
CA HIS A 176 -9.98 25.88 -9.97
C HIS A 176 -10.08 25.11 -8.65
N TYR A 177 -10.11 25.84 -7.55
CA TYR A 177 -10.34 25.29 -6.24
C TYR A 177 -11.75 24.68 -6.15
N ALA A 178 -11.85 23.49 -5.57
CA ALA A 178 -13.11 22.75 -5.46
C ALA A 178 -13.42 22.23 -4.03
N GLY A 179 -12.65 22.66 -3.06
CA GLY A 179 -12.84 22.31 -1.65
C GLY A 179 -11.59 21.74 -1.00
N SER A 180 -11.70 21.50 0.30
CA SER A 180 -10.62 20.89 1.08
C SER A 180 -10.63 19.39 0.96
N TYR A 181 -9.44 18.78 0.93
CA TYR A 181 -9.24 17.33 0.98
C TYR A 181 -8.70 16.86 2.33
N LEU A 182 -7.73 17.57 2.87
CA LEU A 182 -7.11 17.28 4.16
C LEU A 182 -6.96 18.57 4.94
N SER A 183 -7.44 18.60 6.19
CA SER A 183 -7.39 19.79 7.04
C SER A 183 -6.94 19.45 8.45
N LEU A 184 -6.15 20.34 9.05
CA LEU A 184 -5.67 20.28 10.42
C LEU A 184 -6.26 21.43 11.23
N HIS A 185 -6.94 21.12 12.31
CA HIS A 185 -7.48 22.12 13.22
C HIS A 185 -6.93 21.95 14.63
N ASP A 186 -6.02 22.84 15.00
CA ASP A 186 -5.42 22.88 16.32
C ASP A 186 -6.11 23.90 17.22
N THR A 187 -6.49 23.46 18.40
CA THR A 187 -6.97 24.30 19.49
C THR A 187 -6.06 24.16 20.71
N PRO A 188 -6.19 24.97 21.77
CA PRO A 188 -5.39 24.76 22.98
C PRO A 188 -5.53 23.37 23.61
N THR A 189 -6.67 22.70 23.44
CA THR A 189 -6.98 21.42 24.09
C THR A 189 -7.08 20.25 23.14
N SER A 190 -7.13 20.48 21.82
CA SER A 190 -7.32 19.42 20.84
C SER A 190 -6.53 19.65 19.56
N SER A 191 -6.25 18.57 18.86
CA SER A 191 -5.70 18.56 17.51
C SER A 191 -6.54 17.62 16.64
N ILE A 192 -7.05 18.12 15.52
CA ILE A 192 -8.02 17.41 14.70
C ILE A 192 -7.49 17.32 13.28
N LEU A 193 -7.34 16.11 12.76
CA LEU A 193 -7.02 15.84 11.36
C LEU A 193 -8.26 15.30 10.66
N TRP A 194 -8.75 16.01 9.66
CA TRP A 194 -9.86 15.59 8.82
C TRP A 194 -9.40 15.25 7.41
N CYS A 195 -9.86 14.10 6.87
CA CYS A 195 -9.65 13.67 5.49
C CYS A 195 -10.99 13.46 4.80
N ALA A 196 -11.16 14.03 3.61
CA ALA A 196 -12.40 14.02 2.84
C ALA A 196 -12.73 12.64 2.19
N ARG A 197 -12.06 11.57 2.58
CA ARG A 197 -12.29 10.22 2.08
C ARG A 197 -12.68 9.28 3.21
N PRO A 198 -13.80 8.53 3.10
CA PRO A 198 -14.28 7.66 4.18
C PRO A 198 -13.27 6.61 4.64
N VAL A 199 -12.47 6.07 3.73
CA VAL A 199 -11.41 5.10 4.04
C VAL A 199 -10.07 5.77 4.40
N GLY A 200 -10.00 7.10 4.39
CA GLY A 200 -8.78 7.86 4.65
C GLY A 200 -7.87 7.97 3.43
N PRO A 201 -6.58 8.11 3.65
CA PRO A 201 -5.57 8.32 2.62
C PRO A 201 -5.54 7.27 1.51
N LEU A 202 -5.00 7.66 0.35
CA LEU A 202 -4.96 6.82 -0.85
C LEU A 202 -3.92 5.71 -0.76
N ASP A 203 -2.73 6.03 -0.27
CA ASP A 203 -1.57 5.13 -0.23
C ASP A 203 -0.69 5.36 1.00
N SER A 204 0.43 4.64 1.10
CA SER A 204 1.34 4.71 2.25
C SER A 204 2.00 6.09 2.41
N THR A 205 2.21 6.85 1.34
CA THR A 205 2.76 8.21 1.44
C THR A 205 1.79 9.15 2.15
N GLU A 206 0.52 9.12 1.78
CA GLU A 206 -0.51 9.89 2.48
C GLU A 206 -0.80 9.31 3.87
N TRP A 207 -0.80 7.98 4.03
CA TRP A 207 -1.05 7.35 5.32
C TRP A 207 0.01 7.71 6.36
N SER A 208 1.25 7.94 5.94
CA SER A 208 2.31 8.40 6.84
C SER A 208 2.02 9.77 7.49
N ILE A 209 1.15 10.59 6.87
CA ILE A 209 0.65 11.85 7.49
C ILE A 209 -0.19 11.52 8.72
N VAL A 210 -1.08 10.52 8.60
CA VAL A 210 -1.92 10.06 9.72
C VAL A 210 -1.04 9.50 10.85
N GLU A 211 -0.05 8.68 10.51
CA GLU A 211 0.89 8.13 11.51
C GLU A 211 1.66 9.23 12.23
N ARG A 212 2.20 10.22 11.52
CA ARG A 212 2.88 11.38 12.11
C ARG A 212 1.95 12.22 12.98
N PHE A 213 0.70 12.40 12.56
CA PHE A 213 -0.30 13.07 13.37
C PHE A 213 -0.51 12.33 14.69
N ILE A 214 -0.62 11.01 14.64
CA ILE A 214 -0.85 10.16 15.82
C ILE A 214 0.39 10.09 16.71
N SER A 215 1.58 9.88 16.14
CA SER A 215 2.80 9.59 16.91
C SER A 215 3.58 10.82 17.35
N ASP A 216 3.58 11.89 16.55
CA ASP A 216 4.58 12.94 16.67
C ASP A 216 3.99 14.35 16.81
N TRP A 217 2.86 14.65 16.10
CA TRP A 217 2.31 16.00 16.08
C TRP A 217 1.91 16.47 17.46
N ARG A 218 2.39 17.66 17.86
CA ARG A 218 2.17 18.25 19.20
C ARG A 218 2.48 17.28 20.34
N SER A 219 3.59 16.55 20.22
CA SER A 219 4.01 15.54 21.21
C SER A 219 4.32 16.11 22.60
N ASP A 220 4.52 17.43 22.70
CA ASP A 220 4.84 18.11 23.96
C ASP A 220 3.57 18.38 24.80
N ASP A 221 2.40 18.54 24.15
CA ASP A 221 1.17 18.95 24.82
C ASP A 221 -0.05 18.07 24.46
N MET A 222 0.08 17.16 23.51
CA MET A 222 -0.99 16.26 23.08
C MET A 222 -0.64 14.78 23.27
N PRO A 223 -1.63 13.91 23.51
CA PRO A 223 -1.39 12.47 23.59
C PRO A 223 -0.88 11.94 22.26
N CYS A 224 0.12 11.06 22.33
CA CYS A 224 0.68 10.35 21.18
C CYS A 224 0.58 8.84 21.39
N LEU A 225 0.47 8.10 20.29
CA LEU A 225 0.59 6.64 20.26
C LEU A 225 1.79 6.23 19.42
N PRO A 226 2.49 5.15 19.80
CA PRO A 226 3.57 4.63 19.00
C PRO A 226 3.03 4.07 17.68
N CYS A 227 3.77 4.28 16.58
CA CYS A 227 3.46 3.73 15.27
C CYS A 227 4.58 2.79 14.82
N LEU A 228 4.23 1.57 14.42
CA LEU A 228 5.16 0.59 13.89
C LEU A 228 5.78 1.08 12.57
N LYS A 229 7.07 0.85 12.40
CA LYS A 229 7.74 1.06 11.12
C LYS A 229 7.55 -0.15 10.21
N GLN A 230 7.41 0.10 8.91
CA GLN A 230 7.34 -0.97 7.91
C GLN A 230 8.70 -1.28 7.25
N ALA A 231 9.75 -0.60 7.68
CA ALA A 231 11.13 -0.95 7.40
C ALA A 231 11.81 -1.44 8.68
N PRO A 232 12.77 -2.38 8.61
CA PRO A 232 13.53 -2.84 9.75
C PRO A 232 14.26 -1.69 10.45
N ALA A 233 14.59 -1.88 11.72
CA ALA A 233 15.35 -0.90 12.48
C ALA A 233 16.67 -0.53 11.78
N GLY A 234 16.98 0.76 11.73
CA GLY A 234 18.15 1.28 11.04
C GLY A 234 17.99 1.43 9.52
N PHE A 235 16.92 0.88 8.93
CA PHE A 235 16.61 1.07 7.51
C PHE A 235 15.43 2.02 7.32
N ARG A 236 15.45 2.71 6.20
CA ARG A 236 14.40 3.65 5.83
C ARG A 236 13.42 3.05 4.83
N CYS A 237 13.89 2.15 3.98
CA CYS A 237 13.05 1.46 3.00
C CYS A 237 13.55 0.03 2.81
N LEU A 238 12.62 -0.88 2.66
CA LEU A 238 12.87 -2.23 2.25
C LEU A 238 12.53 -2.35 0.76
N VAL A 239 13.45 -2.93 -0.01
CA VAL A 239 13.30 -3.12 -1.45
C VAL A 239 13.24 -4.60 -1.76
N THR A 240 12.25 -5.02 -2.52
CA THR A 240 12.10 -6.40 -2.94
C THR A 240 11.69 -6.48 -4.40
N MET A 241 12.19 -7.48 -5.11
CA MET A 241 11.88 -7.70 -6.53
C MET A 241 11.44 -9.13 -6.80
N ARG A 242 10.74 -9.31 -7.90
CA ARG A 242 10.47 -10.63 -8.45
C ARG A 242 10.32 -10.60 -9.98
N LEU A 243 10.47 -11.75 -10.60
CA LEU A 243 9.96 -12.02 -11.94
C LEU A 243 8.67 -12.83 -11.84
N ASP A 244 7.64 -12.45 -12.58
CA ASP A 244 6.41 -13.23 -12.76
C ASP A 244 6.60 -14.11 -14.00
N CYS A 245 6.77 -15.42 -13.78
CA CYS A 245 7.11 -16.38 -14.83
C CYS A 245 5.88 -17.11 -15.35
N ASP A 246 5.30 -16.57 -16.42
CA ASP A 246 4.06 -17.05 -17.02
C ASP A 246 4.29 -18.12 -18.09
N GLU A 247 5.46 -18.12 -18.77
CA GLU A 247 5.68 -18.94 -19.96
C GLU A 247 7.03 -19.64 -20.05
N ASP A 248 8.15 -18.97 -19.78
CA ASP A 248 9.50 -19.45 -20.05
C ASP A 248 10.43 -19.17 -18.88
N VAL A 249 10.65 -20.18 -18.04
CA VAL A 249 11.48 -20.06 -16.83
C VAL A 249 12.94 -19.83 -17.19
N ALA A 250 13.48 -20.55 -18.19
CA ALA A 250 14.89 -20.48 -18.54
C ALA A 250 15.32 -19.07 -18.97
N SER A 251 14.39 -18.28 -19.53
CA SER A 251 14.66 -16.90 -19.94
C SER A 251 14.80 -15.91 -18.76
N ALA A 252 14.52 -16.35 -17.53
CA ALA A 252 14.83 -15.57 -16.34
C ALA A 252 16.33 -15.55 -15.99
N LYS A 253 17.13 -16.47 -16.59
CA LYS A 253 18.51 -16.69 -16.19
C LYS A 253 19.39 -15.45 -16.29
N ASP A 254 19.28 -14.67 -17.36
CA ASP A 254 20.15 -13.50 -17.55
C ASP A 254 19.95 -12.44 -16.45
N VAL A 255 18.72 -12.21 -16.06
CA VAL A 255 18.41 -11.28 -14.95
C VAL A 255 18.82 -11.88 -13.60
N PHE A 256 18.57 -13.17 -13.38
CA PHE A 256 19.02 -13.84 -12.17
C PHE A 256 20.54 -13.79 -12.01
N ASP A 257 21.29 -14.09 -13.06
CA ASP A 257 22.76 -14.04 -13.05
C ASP A 257 23.27 -12.62 -12.71
N TRP A 258 22.61 -11.60 -13.27
CA TRP A 258 22.97 -10.22 -12.99
C TRP A 258 22.69 -9.85 -11.53
N TYR A 259 21.49 -10.12 -11.00
CA TYR A 259 21.14 -9.83 -9.60
C TYR A 259 22.04 -10.59 -8.62
N SER A 260 22.31 -11.86 -8.92
CA SER A 260 23.22 -12.69 -8.13
C SER A 260 24.65 -12.13 -8.14
N GLY A 261 25.12 -11.65 -9.28
CA GLY A 261 26.42 -11.00 -9.43
C GLY A 261 26.55 -9.70 -8.63
N GLU A 262 25.47 -8.94 -8.49
CA GLU A 262 25.40 -7.73 -7.68
C GLU A 262 25.14 -8.01 -6.18
N GLY A 263 24.94 -9.27 -5.79
CA GLY A 263 24.63 -9.67 -4.41
C GLY A 263 23.24 -9.20 -3.96
N ILE A 264 22.31 -8.99 -4.90
CA ILE A 264 20.94 -8.54 -4.63
C ILE A 264 20.01 -9.75 -4.63
N PRO A 265 19.18 -9.94 -3.59
CA PRO A 265 18.22 -11.04 -3.54
C PRO A 265 17.25 -11.04 -4.72
N PHE A 266 16.98 -12.22 -5.26
CA PHE A 266 16.13 -12.42 -6.42
C PHE A 266 14.95 -13.32 -6.06
N SER A 267 13.77 -13.02 -6.58
CA SER A 267 12.57 -13.86 -6.37
C SER A 267 11.90 -14.17 -7.69
N LEU A 268 11.29 -15.35 -7.78
CA LEU A 268 10.61 -15.81 -8.98
C LEU A 268 9.25 -16.40 -8.63
N ALA A 269 8.21 -15.88 -9.25
CA ALA A 269 6.85 -16.38 -9.13
C ALA A 269 6.54 -17.30 -10.32
N LEU A 270 6.19 -18.55 -10.03
CA LEU A 270 6.04 -19.61 -11.02
C LEU A 270 4.57 -19.94 -11.25
N LYS A 271 4.13 -19.85 -12.50
CA LYS A 271 2.91 -20.49 -12.98
C LYS A 271 3.14 -22.01 -13.05
N THR A 272 2.51 -22.77 -12.19
CA THR A 272 2.85 -24.18 -11.96
C THR A 272 2.30 -25.16 -12.99
N SER A 273 1.50 -24.70 -13.96
CA SER A 273 1.05 -25.50 -15.11
C SER A 273 2.08 -25.58 -16.25
N LEU A 274 3.19 -24.88 -16.14
CA LEU A 274 4.25 -24.94 -17.14
C LEU A 274 4.86 -26.35 -17.24
N ASP A 275 5.17 -26.76 -18.47
CA ASP A 275 5.93 -27.99 -18.74
C ASP A 275 7.41 -27.70 -18.56
N LEU A 276 7.89 -27.89 -17.32
CA LEU A 276 9.26 -27.55 -16.91
C LEU A 276 10.26 -28.60 -17.40
N LYS A 277 11.34 -28.13 -18.02
CA LYS A 277 12.48 -28.91 -18.47
C LYS A 277 13.56 -28.94 -17.39
N SER A 278 14.59 -29.76 -17.62
CA SER A 278 15.75 -29.87 -16.71
C SER A 278 16.42 -28.52 -16.42
N ASP A 279 16.54 -27.65 -17.43
CA ASP A 279 17.20 -26.34 -17.29
C ASP A 279 16.34 -25.37 -16.47
N ASP A 280 15.01 -25.44 -16.63
CA ASP A 280 14.07 -24.68 -15.81
C ASP A 280 14.19 -25.06 -14.34
N LEU A 281 14.18 -26.36 -14.05
CA LEU A 281 14.33 -26.89 -12.68
C LEU A 281 15.69 -26.54 -12.09
N ALA A 282 16.76 -26.60 -12.88
CA ALA A 282 18.08 -26.20 -12.44
C ALA A 282 18.16 -24.70 -12.09
N LEU A 283 17.51 -23.82 -12.87
CA LEU A 283 17.44 -22.40 -12.57
C LEU A 283 16.61 -22.12 -11.30
N LEU A 284 15.46 -22.76 -11.16
CA LEU A 284 14.63 -22.60 -9.95
C LEU A 284 15.37 -23.05 -8.69
N GLN A 285 16.13 -24.16 -8.79
CA GLN A 285 16.99 -24.62 -7.69
C GLN A 285 18.11 -23.61 -7.40
N ALA A 286 18.76 -23.07 -8.44
CA ALA A 286 19.80 -22.06 -8.27
C ALA A 286 19.30 -20.77 -7.62
N VAL A 287 18.09 -20.33 -7.95
CA VAL A 287 17.42 -19.19 -7.27
C VAL A 287 17.25 -19.47 -5.78
N SER A 288 16.76 -20.66 -5.44
CA SER A 288 16.59 -21.08 -4.04
C SER A 288 17.93 -21.18 -3.29
N ASP A 289 18.94 -21.79 -3.92
CA ASP A 289 20.28 -21.97 -3.33
C ASP A 289 21.00 -20.63 -3.08
N ALA A 290 20.70 -19.63 -3.90
CA ALA A 290 21.19 -18.26 -3.73
C ALA A 290 20.42 -17.46 -2.66
N GLY A 291 19.51 -18.08 -1.90
CA GLY A 291 18.67 -17.41 -0.90
C GLY A 291 17.50 -16.62 -1.49
N GLY A 292 17.19 -16.83 -2.77
CA GLY A 292 16.04 -16.24 -3.43
C GLY A 292 14.73 -16.94 -3.02
N THR A 293 13.61 -16.32 -3.38
CA THR A 293 12.28 -16.86 -3.05
C THR A 293 11.60 -17.41 -4.30
N LEU A 294 11.05 -18.62 -4.18
CA LEU A 294 10.09 -19.15 -5.14
C LEU A 294 8.66 -18.92 -4.61
N LEU A 295 7.80 -18.32 -5.44
CA LEU A 295 6.41 -18.01 -5.10
C LEU A 295 5.46 -18.73 -6.09
N SER A 296 4.26 -19.01 -5.65
CA SER A 296 3.20 -19.48 -6.54
C SER A 296 2.60 -18.31 -7.34
N HIS A 297 2.65 -18.41 -8.67
CA HIS A 297 1.89 -17.51 -9.56
C HIS A 297 0.65 -18.21 -10.11
N SER A 298 -0.06 -18.93 -9.23
CA SER A 298 -1.19 -19.83 -9.51
C SER A 298 -0.81 -21.09 -10.31
N HIS A 299 -1.79 -21.95 -10.55
CA HIS A 299 -1.60 -23.07 -11.46
C HIS A 299 -1.92 -22.67 -12.90
N MET A 300 -3.11 -22.10 -13.15
CA MET A 300 -3.61 -21.80 -14.49
C MET A 300 -3.47 -20.35 -14.93
N HIS A 301 -2.98 -19.47 -14.06
CA HIS A 301 -2.88 -18.04 -14.31
C HIS A 301 -4.23 -17.40 -14.72
N GLN A 302 -5.28 -17.72 -13.96
CA GLN A 302 -6.59 -17.16 -14.20
C GLN A 302 -6.83 -15.91 -13.36
N LEU A 303 -7.58 -14.96 -13.92
CA LEU A 303 -8.03 -13.76 -13.21
C LEU A 303 -8.65 -14.15 -11.85
N SER A 304 -8.19 -13.50 -10.77
CA SER A 304 -8.65 -13.80 -9.41
C SER A 304 -8.54 -15.28 -9.02
N TRP A 305 -7.55 -16.02 -9.53
CA TRP A 305 -7.33 -17.45 -9.29
C TRP A 305 -8.43 -18.36 -9.84
N GLY A 306 -9.39 -17.81 -10.57
CA GLY A 306 -10.53 -18.50 -11.16
C GLY A 306 -11.84 -17.73 -10.97
N PRO A 307 -12.87 -18.09 -11.73
CA PRO A 307 -14.12 -17.33 -11.79
C PRO A 307 -15.04 -17.54 -10.57
N THR A 308 -14.77 -18.56 -9.73
CA THR A 308 -15.57 -18.86 -8.53
C THR A 308 -14.69 -19.18 -7.32
N PRO A 309 -15.23 -19.12 -6.10
CA PRO A 309 -14.51 -19.52 -4.88
C PRO A 309 -13.92 -20.93 -4.96
N GLU A 310 -14.66 -21.88 -5.51
CA GLU A 310 -14.26 -23.29 -5.64
C GLU A 310 -13.12 -23.44 -6.65
N ALA A 311 -13.19 -22.72 -7.77
CA ALA A 311 -12.11 -22.67 -8.76
C ALA A 311 -10.82 -22.09 -8.16
N ALA A 312 -10.93 -21.03 -7.40
CA ALA A 312 -9.80 -20.41 -6.73
C ALA A 312 -9.14 -21.35 -5.69
N VAL A 313 -9.95 -22.06 -4.89
CA VAL A 313 -9.44 -23.08 -3.96
C VAL A 313 -8.73 -24.21 -4.71
N SER A 314 -9.32 -24.67 -5.80
CA SER A 314 -8.75 -25.76 -6.62
C SER A 314 -7.43 -25.35 -7.26
N ASP A 315 -7.35 -24.16 -7.84
CA ASP A 315 -6.13 -23.65 -8.46
C ASP A 315 -5.00 -23.45 -7.42
N ALA A 316 -5.28 -22.80 -6.31
CA ALA A 316 -4.33 -22.57 -5.24
C ALA A 316 -3.82 -23.88 -4.62
N ALA A 317 -4.68 -24.84 -4.36
CA ALA A 317 -4.30 -26.15 -3.83
C ALA A 317 -3.45 -26.94 -4.83
N THR A 318 -3.83 -26.91 -6.13
CA THR A 318 -3.09 -27.58 -7.19
C THR A 318 -1.69 -26.96 -7.35
N SER A 319 -1.59 -25.66 -7.31
CA SER A 319 -0.30 -24.96 -7.39
C SER A 319 0.64 -25.36 -6.24
N ARG A 320 0.14 -25.38 -4.99
CA ARG A 320 0.96 -25.83 -3.85
C ARG A 320 1.42 -27.27 -3.99
N LYS A 321 0.51 -28.17 -4.33
CA LYS A 321 0.84 -29.59 -4.54
C LYS A 321 1.91 -29.74 -5.60
N ARG A 322 1.82 -28.97 -6.68
CA ARG A 322 2.80 -29.00 -7.76
C ARG A 322 4.19 -28.57 -7.30
N PHE A 323 4.29 -27.54 -6.45
CA PHE A 323 5.56 -27.15 -5.84
C PHE A 323 6.14 -28.26 -4.95
N GLU A 324 5.31 -28.91 -4.13
CA GLU A 324 5.76 -30.03 -3.28
C GLU A 324 6.28 -31.21 -4.10
N GLU A 325 5.67 -31.48 -5.28
CA GLU A 325 6.13 -32.51 -6.21
C GLU A 325 7.45 -32.14 -6.90
N LEU A 326 7.60 -30.89 -7.31
CA LEU A 326 8.79 -30.41 -8.02
C LEU A 326 10.00 -30.23 -7.09
N PHE A 327 9.76 -29.81 -5.87
CA PHE A 327 10.81 -29.44 -4.90
C PHE A 327 10.53 -30.05 -3.52
N PRO A 328 10.56 -31.38 -3.38
CA PRO A 328 10.23 -32.05 -2.11
C PRO A 328 11.21 -31.71 -0.97
N SER A 329 12.40 -31.20 -1.28
CA SER A 329 13.40 -30.76 -0.33
C SER A 329 13.22 -29.32 0.16
N LEU A 330 12.42 -28.52 -0.53
CA LEU A 330 12.13 -27.15 -0.14
C LEU A 330 11.01 -27.12 0.94
N THR A 331 11.08 -26.13 1.79
CA THR A 331 9.96 -25.80 2.67
C THR A 331 8.71 -25.55 1.82
N PRO A 332 7.53 -26.01 2.24
CA PRO A 332 6.31 -25.79 1.46
C PRO A 332 6.15 -24.32 1.07
N VAL A 333 5.92 -24.07 -0.21
CA VAL A 333 5.69 -22.70 -0.71
C VAL A 333 4.43 -22.14 -0.06
N LYS A 334 4.60 -21.06 0.69
CA LYS A 334 3.53 -20.41 1.46
C LYS A 334 3.19 -19.01 0.95
N LEU A 335 3.87 -18.58 -0.12
CA LEU A 335 3.75 -17.24 -0.67
C LEU A 335 3.20 -17.31 -2.08
N ALA A 336 2.32 -16.39 -2.39
CA ALA A 336 1.62 -16.32 -3.67
C ALA A 336 1.77 -14.95 -4.34
N VAL A 337 1.61 -14.94 -5.64
CA VAL A 337 1.50 -13.72 -6.45
C VAL A 337 0.21 -13.81 -7.26
N SER A 338 -0.58 -12.76 -7.23
CA SER A 338 -1.90 -12.76 -7.86
C SER A 338 -1.79 -12.58 -9.38
N PRO A 339 -2.35 -13.50 -10.17
CA PRO A 339 -2.46 -13.34 -11.62
C PRO A 339 -3.21 -12.05 -11.96
N PHE A 340 -2.72 -11.32 -12.97
CA PHE A 340 -3.28 -10.02 -13.40
C PHE A 340 -3.42 -9.02 -12.25
N HIS A 341 -2.67 -9.21 -11.17
CA HIS A 341 -2.71 -8.36 -9.97
C HIS A 341 -4.11 -8.22 -9.34
N THR A 342 -5.04 -9.13 -9.61
CA THR A 342 -6.44 -9.04 -9.17
C THR A 342 -6.74 -9.99 -8.01
N ASN A 343 -7.34 -9.45 -6.94
CA ASN A 343 -7.77 -10.22 -5.78
C ASN A 343 -9.22 -9.92 -5.45
N GLN A 344 -10.10 -10.82 -5.81
CA GLN A 344 -11.44 -10.83 -5.23
C GLN A 344 -11.35 -11.35 -3.78
N PRO A 345 -12.23 -10.94 -2.85
CA PRO A 345 -12.23 -11.44 -1.49
C PRO A 345 -12.24 -12.97 -1.38
N TYR A 346 -12.96 -13.65 -2.26
CA TYR A 346 -13.00 -15.12 -2.29
C TYR A 346 -11.65 -15.73 -2.70
N ALA A 347 -10.86 -15.06 -3.55
CA ALA A 347 -9.55 -15.53 -3.96
C ALA A 347 -8.56 -15.47 -2.78
N VAL A 348 -8.55 -14.37 -2.03
CA VAL A 348 -7.74 -14.25 -0.82
C VAL A 348 -8.15 -15.29 0.22
N GLN A 349 -9.45 -15.51 0.40
CA GLN A 349 -9.96 -16.57 1.27
C GLN A 349 -9.52 -17.98 0.81
N ALA A 350 -9.46 -18.22 -0.51
CA ALA A 350 -8.98 -19.47 -1.07
C ALA A 350 -7.48 -19.69 -0.78
N LEU A 351 -6.65 -18.64 -0.95
CA LEU A 351 -5.24 -18.68 -0.58
C LEU A 351 -5.05 -19.05 0.90
N ALA A 352 -5.73 -18.34 1.79
CA ALA A 352 -5.67 -18.61 3.23
C ALA A 352 -6.10 -20.05 3.57
N LYS A 353 -7.23 -20.53 3.01
CA LYS A 353 -7.74 -21.90 3.21
C LYS A 353 -6.78 -22.98 2.72
N THR A 354 -6.03 -22.71 1.68
CA THR A 354 -5.07 -23.66 1.10
C THR A 354 -3.69 -23.58 1.74
N GLY A 355 -3.52 -22.73 2.78
CA GLY A 355 -2.34 -22.65 3.60
C GLY A 355 -1.25 -21.71 3.10
N PHE A 356 -1.59 -20.78 2.20
CA PHE A 356 -0.72 -19.61 1.96
C PHE A 356 -0.79 -18.67 3.15
N THR A 357 0.36 -18.08 3.52
CA THR A 357 0.49 -17.16 4.65
C THR A 357 0.73 -15.73 4.22
N GLY A 358 1.04 -15.51 2.94
CA GLY A 358 1.25 -14.21 2.36
C GLY A 358 1.06 -14.18 0.84
N PHE A 359 0.73 -13.01 0.32
CA PHE A 359 0.68 -12.81 -1.13
C PHE A 359 1.07 -11.37 -1.51
N VAL A 360 1.63 -11.26 -2.72
CA VAL A 360 1.90 -9.98 -3.36
C VAL A 360 0.80 -9.70 -4.36
N SER A 361 0.35 -8.47 -4.39
CA SER A 361 -0.56 -8.00 -5.41
C SER A 361 -0.19 -6.59 -5.87
N GLY A 362 -0.67 -6.22 -7.03
CA GLY A 362 -0.61 -4.85 -7.50
C GLY A 362 -1.64 -3.96 -6.81
N ILE A 363 -1.74 -2.72 -7.25
CA ILE A 363 -2.79 -1.81 -6.84
C ILE A 363 -4.01 -2.05 -7.73
N ILE A 364 -5.00 -2.72 -7.20
CA ILE A 364 -6.14 -3.15 -7.96
C ILE A 364 -7.42 -2.64 -7.34
N HIS A 365 -8.38 -2.38 -8.18
CA HIS A 365 -9.73 -2.13 -7.75
C HIS A 365 -10.24 -3.39 -7.04
N ASN A 366 -10.74 -3.35 -5.89
CA ASN A 366 -11.31 -4.40 -5.04
C ASN A 366 -10.39 -4.89 -3.91
N ASP A 367 -9.14 -4.46 -3.86
CA ASP A 367 -8.33 -4.76 -2.70
C ASP A 367 -8.17 -3.50 -1.82
N PRO A 368 -8.93 -3.38 -0.74
CA PRO A 368 -8.87 -2.23 0.16
C PRO A 368 -7.51 -2.07 0.84
N GLU A 369 -6.78 -3.16 0.97
CA GLU A 369 -5.48 -3.17 1.64
C GLU A 369 -4.47 -2.26 0.96
N TYR A 370 -4.48 -2.24 -0.37
CA TYR A 370 -3.53 -1.42 -1.15
C TYR A 370 -3.83 0.06 -1.09
N LEU A 371 -5.05 0.43 -0.79
CA LEU A 371 -5.42 1.84 -0.63
C LEU A 371 -4.79 2.45 0.61
N MET A 372 -4.58 1.64 1.61
CA MET A 372 -3.90 2.06 2.83
C MET A 372 -2.39 2.02 2.67
N GLY A 373 -1.87 1.33 1.64
CA GLY A 373 -0.46 1.26 1.29
C GLY A 373 0.45 0.64 2.34
N ARG A 374 -0.10 0.00 3.36
CA ARG A 374 0.67 -0.62 4.44
C ARG A 374 0.57 -2.13 4.36
N ALA A 375 1.72 -2.81 4.43
CA ALA A 375 1.77 -4.26 4.50
C ALA A 375 1.16 -4.79 5.81
N GLY A 376 0.55 -5.96 5.77
CA GLY A 376 0.00 -6.61 6.98
C GLY A 376 -1.17 -7.53 6.71
N VAL A 377 -1.87 -7.89 7.79
CA VAL A 377 -2.99 -8.83 7.74
C VAL A 377 -4.15 -8.27 6.91
N VAL A 378 -4.65 -9.10 6.02
CA VAL A 378 -5.82 -8.79 5.20
C VAL A 378 -7.08 -8.92 6.04
N PRO A 379 -7.98 -7.91 6.08
CA PRO A 379 -9.31 -8.06 6.67
C PRO A 379 -10.21 -8.97 5.79
N PHE A 380 -11.32 -9.43 6.32
CA PHE A 380 -12.37 -10.22 5.64
C PHE A 380 -12.02 -11.67 5.32
N VAL A 381 -10.96 -12.22 5.90
CA VAL A 381 -10.60 -13.63 5.76
C VAL A 381 -10.63 -14.32 7.11
N ASP A 382 -11.03 -15.60 7.11
CA ASP A 382 -11.20 -16.38 8.34
C ASP A 382 -9.86 -16.83 8.94
N SER A 383 -8.84 -16.99 8.09
CA SER A 383 -7.48 -17.36 8.51
C SER A 383 -6.51 -16.22 8.20
N PRO A 384 -5.58 -15.90 9.10
CA PRO A 384 -4.63 -14.83 8.88
C PRO A 384 -3.79 -15.06 7.62
N ILE A 385 -3.76 -14.07 6.75
CA ILE A 385 -2.86 -13.98 5.61
C ILE A 385 -2.41 -12.52 5.48
N VAL A 386 -1.14 -12.30 5.24
CA VAL A 386 -0.61 -10.95 5.04
C VAL A 386 -0.46 -10.62 3.58
N SER A 387 -0.56 -9.34 3.27
CA SER A 387 -0.29 -8.82 1.92
C SER A 387 0.81 -7.77 1.94
N ILE A 388 1.55 -7.69 0.86
CA ILE A 388 2.40 -6.56 0.51
C ILE A 388 1.97 -6.03 -0.84
N SER A 389 2.05 -4.71 -1.01
CA SER A 389 1.75 -4.06 -2.27
C SER A 389 2.97 -4.07 -3.19
N GLN A 390 2.70 -4.20 -4.48
CA GLN A 390 3.66 -3.92 -5.53
C GLN A 390 3.44 -2.50 -6.03
N GLN A 391 4.49 -1.72 -6.15
CA GLN A 391 4.39 -0.32 -6.56
C GLN A 391 4.77 -0.09 -8.01
N SER A 392 5.46 -1.03 -8.65
CA SER A 392 6.00 -0.78 -9.98
C SER A 392 6.14 -2.05 -10.80
N MET A 393 5.93 -1.94 -12.11
CA MET A 393 6.20 -2.99 -13.11
C MET A 393 7.23 -2.44 -14.10
N LEU A 394 8.43 -3.01 -14.10
CA LEU A 394 9.51 -2.63 -15.00
C LEU A 394 9.40 -3.41 -16.31
N HIS A 395 8.53 -2.96 -17.20
CA HIS A 395 8.30 -3.57 -18.51
C HIS A 395 8.93 -2.74 -19.63
N GLY A 396 9.24 -3.40 -20.76
CA GLY A 396 9.82 -2.77 -21.92
C GLY A 396 8.94 -1.70 -22.55
N ASP A 397 7.62 -1.91 -22.58
CA ASP A 397 6.67 -0.91 -23.07
C ASP A 397 6.65 0.33 -22.19
N CYS A 398 6.66 0.18 -20.87
CA CYS A 398 6.75 1.30 -19.92
C CYS A 398 8.05 2.07 -20.11
N TYR A 399 9.17 1.36 -20.18
CA TYR A 399 10.50 1.93 -20.37
C TYR A 399 10.58 2.74 -21.68
N ARG A 400 10.10 2.16 -22.79
CA ARG A 400 10.07 2.81 -24.10
C ARG A 400 9.17 4.04 -24.13
N ARG A 401 7.94 3.94 -23.58
CA ARG A 401 6.98 5.07 -23.53
C ARG A 401 7.49 6.23 -22.68
N GLN A 402 8.35 5.94 -21.73
CA GLN A 402 9.03 6.94 -20.91
C GLN A 402 10.39 7.37 -21.48
N HIS A 403 10.56 7.26 -22.79
CA HIS A 403 11.78 7.64 -23.49
C HIS A 403 13.04 6.97 -22.92
N TYR A 404 12.94 5.67 -22.66
CA TYR A 404 14.02 4.84 -22.10
C TYR A 404 14.50 5.30 -20.72
N SER A 405 13.55 5.77 -19.92
CA SER A 405 13.79 6.28 -18.56
C SER A 405 13.16 5.36 -17.51
N VAL A 406 13.81 5.24 -16.36
CA VAL A 406 13.30 4.58 -15.16
C VAL A 406 12.74 5.57 -14.13
N ASN A 407 12.57 6.83 -14.48
CA ASN A 407 12.17 7.89 -13.54
C ASN A 407 10.84 7.60 -12.84
N THR A 408 9.86 7.03 -13.54
CA THR A 408 8.57 6.66 -12.93
C THR A 408 8.75 5.62 -11.83
N HIS A 409 9.62 4.63 -12.05
CA HIS A 409 9.93 3.61 -11.06
C HIS A 409 10.70 4.19 -9.88
N ILE A 410 11.62 5.13 -10.14
CA ILE A 410 12.34 5.88 -9.11
C ILE A 410 11.36 6.72 -8.27
N MET A 411 10.41 7.41 -8.89
CA MET A 411 9.38 8.18 -8.17
C MET A 411 8.53 7.27 -7.26
N ALA A 412 8.17 6.08 -7.72
CA ALA A 412 7.45 5.11 -6.91
C ALA A 412 8.31 4.60 -5.73
N PHE A 413 9.60 4.34 -5.96
CA PHE A 413 10.55 4.02 -4.89
C PHE A 413 10.69 5.17 -3.88
N GLU A 414 10.90 6.39 -4.34
CA GLU A 414 11.06 7.57 -3.48
C GLU A 414 9.83 7.80 -2.59
N ALA A 415 8.63 7.56 -3.12
CA ALA A 415 7.40 7.63 -2.34
C ALA A 415 7.43 6.65 -1.16
N GLN A 416 7.84 5.39 -1.39
CA GLN A 416 7.98 4.39 -0.33
C GLN A 416 9.14 4.72 0.62
N TYR A 417 10.25 5.21 0.10
CA TYR A 417 11.39 5.66 0.91
C TYR A 417 11.00 6.79 1.88
N GLN A 418 10.20 7.75 1.43
CA GLN A 418 9.71 8.84 2.30
C GLN A 418 8.64 8.38 3.29
N ALA A 419 7.85 7.37 2.92
CA ALA A 419 6.86 6.75 3.79
C ALA A 419 7.45 5.71 4.75
N GLU A 420 8.76 5.42 4.64
CA GLU A 420 9.45 4.37 5.41
C GLU A 420 8.79 3.00 5.26
N GLY A 421 8.43 2.68 4.02
CA GLY A 421 7.66 1.50 3.65
C GLY A 421 8.47 0.45 2.87
N ILE A 422 7.74 -0.40 2.17
CA ILE A 422 8.27 -1.47 1.33
C ILE A 422 8.07 -1.08 -0.13
N PHE A 423 9.15 -1.02 -0.90
CA PHE A 423 9.10 -0.86 -2.34
C PHE A 423 9.20 -2.21 -3.02
N GLY A 424 8.10 -2.64 -3.63
CA GLY A 424 8.05 -3.85 -4.44
C GLY A 424 7.98 -3.52 -5.94
N TYR A 425 8.77 -4.21 -6.75
CA TYR A 425 8.66 -4.13 -8.20
C TYR A 425 8.81 -5.48 -8.86
N LEU A 426 8.31 -5.58 -10.06
CA LEU A 426 8.41 -6.79 -10.87
C LEU A 426 8.84 -6.49 -12.30
N ASP A 427 9.26 -7.55 -12.96
CA ASP A 427 9.35 -7.71 -14.40
C ASP A 427 8.92 -9.14 -14.77
N HIS A 428 8.91 -9.47 -16.05
CA HIS A 428 8.66 -10.81 -16.56
C HIS A 428 9.89 -11.38 -17.26
N PRO A 429 10.07 -12.69 -17.36
CA PRO A 429 11.13 -13.29 -18.16
C PRO A 429 11.01 -12.87 -19.63
N PHE A 430 12.15 -12.55 -20.23
CA PHE A 430 12.24 -12.17 -21.63
C PHE A 430 12.62 -13.37 -22.48
N SER A 431 11.74 -13.75 -23.40
CA SER A 431 12.03 -14.78 -24.39
C SER A 431 11.65 -14.31 -25.79
N PRO A 432 12.13 -14.97 -26.85
CA PRO A 432 11.69 -14.67 -28.22
C PRO A 432 10.17 -14.78 -28.42
N ARG A 433 9.50 -15.60 -27.61
CA ARG A 433 8.06 -15.80 -27.65
C ARG A 433 7.32 -14.75 -26.83
N TYR A 434 7.93 -14.27 -25.73
CA TYR A 434 7.29 -13.40 -24.76
C TYR A 434 8.26 -12.31 -24.33
N GLN A 435 8.13 -11.14 -24.90
CA GLN A 435 9.15 -10.09 -24.77
C GLN A 435 8.75 -8.95 -23.84
N TYR A 436 7.48 -8.84 -23.48
CA TYR A 436 6.95 -7.71 -22.68
C TYR A 436 7.46 -6.36 -23.19
N ASP A 437 7.51 -6.24 -24.53
CA ASP A 437 8.00 -5.08 -25.29
C ASP A 437 9.46 -4.66 -25.02
N TRP A 438 10.28 -5.51 -24.41
CA TRP A 438 11.72 -5.32 -24.40
C TRP A 438 12.29 -5.53 -25.82
N GLU A 439 13.15 -4.63 -26.25
CA GLU A 439 13.77 -4.72 -27.59
C GLU A 439 14.95 -5.70 -27.61
N SER A 440 15.63 -5.86 -26.48
CA SER A 440 16.73 -6.80 -26.30
C SER A 440 16.97 -7.10 -24.81
N LYS A 441 17.77 -8.16 -24.56
CA LYS A 441 18.25 -8.52 -23.21
C LYS A 441 19.10 -7.40 -22.60
N GLU A 442 19.95 -6.80 -23.40
CA GLU A 442 20.86 -5.72 -22.98
C GLU A 442 20.07 -4.50 -22.54
N GLN A 443 19.04 -4.11 -23.28
CA GLN A 443 18.15 -3.02 -22.92
C GLN A 443 17.45 -3.29 -21.59
N ARG A 444 16.96 -4.51 -21.41
CA ARG A 444 16.33 -4.94 -20.17
C ARG A 444 17.29 -4.83 -18.98
N LEU A 445 18.49 -5.41 -19.09
CA LEU A 445 19.51 -5.35 -18.04
C LEU A 445 19.98 -3.92 -17.76
N GLU A 446 20.05 -3.07 -18.79
CA GLU A 446 20.35 -1.64 -18.62
C GLU A 446 19.29 -0.93 -17.78
N ALA A 447 18.01 -1.21 -18.01
CA ALA A 447 16.91 -0.63 -17.24
C ALA A 447 16.96 -1.08 -15.77
N HIS A 448 17.16 -2.38 -15.51
CA HIS A 448 17.36 -2.89 -14.15
C HIS A 448 18.57 -2.25 -13.46
N ASN A 449 19.71 -2.18 -14.16
CA ASN A 449 20.92 -1.56 -13.63
C ASN A 449 20.70 -0.08 -13.27
N LYS A 450 20.07 0.70 -14.16
CA LYS A 450 19.73 2.11 -13.88
C LYS A 450 18.87 2.25 -12.63
N LEU A 451 17.83 1.44 -12.51
CA LEU A 451 16.93 1.47 -11.34
C LEU A 451 17.69 1.13 -10.06
N ILE A 452 18.39 0.01 -10.03
CA ILE A 452 19.12 -0.49 -8.85
C ILE A 452 20.24 0.47 -8.44
N THR A 453 21.07 0.94 -9.38
CA THR A 453 22.15 1.90 -9.07
C THR A 453 21.59 3.19 -8.47
N THR A 454 20.45 3.66 -8.97
CA THR A 454 19.80 4.83 -8.39
C THR A 454 19.30 4.55 -6.98
N ILE A 455 18.62 3.42 -6.75
CA ILE A 455 18.15 3.04 -5.41
C ILE A 455 19.32 2.90 -4.42
N GLN A 456 20.42 2.27 -4.83
CA GLN A 456 21.62 2.10 -4.00
C GLN A 456 22.31 3.42 -3.62
N SER A 457 22.04 4.50 -4.34
CA SER A 457 22.56 5.85 -3.98
C SER A 457 21.85 6.45 -2.75
N TYR A 458 20.74 5.90 -2.31
CA TYR A 458 20.01 6.33 -1.12
C TYR A 458 20.55 5.64 0.13
N ALA A 459 20.57 6.35 1.25
CA ALA A 459 21.03 5.79 2.52
C ALA A 459 19.99 4.85 3.17
N ASN A 460 20.47 3.88 3.92
CA ASN A 460 19.64 3.02 4.77
C ASN A 460 18.56 2.24 3.99
N ILE A 461 18.97 1.61 2.90
CA ILE A 461 18.14 0.71 2.09
C ILE A 461 18.49 -0.74 2.42
N ALA A 462 17.48 -1.59 2.59
CA ALA A 462 17.62 -3.04 2.67
C ALA A 462 17.06 -3.68 1.40
N PHE A 463 17.84 -4.54 0.73
CA PHE A 463 17.36 -5.41 -0.35
C PHE A 463 17.10 -6.79 0.23
N TRP A 464 15.86 -7.25 0.14
CA TRP A 464 15.44 -8.54 0.70
C TRP A 464 14.73 -9.40 -0.34
N ALA A 465 14.91 -10.72 -0.23
CA ALA A 465 14.07 -11.68 -0.93
C ALA A 465 12.61 -11.57 -0.43
N GLN A 466 11.66 -12.01 -1.23
CA GLN A 466 10.23 -11.95 -0.86
C GLN A 466 9.95 -12.72 0.44
N GLN A 467 10.61 -13.86 0.67
CA GLN A 467 10.46 -14.66 1.89
C GLN A 467 10.80 -13.83 3.14
N ASP A 468 11.96 -13.17 3.15
CA ASP A 468 12.41 -12.36 4.30
C ASP A 468 11.46 -11.18 4.56
N CYS A 469 10.99 -10.56 3.46
CA CYS A 469 10.01 -9.48 3.53
C CYS A 469 8.70 -9.96 4.18
N PHE A 470 8.18 -11.12 3.79
CA PHE A 470 6.95 -11.68 4.37
C PHE A 470 7.14 -12.15 5.80
N GLU A 471 8.29 -12.70 6.15
CA GLU A 471 8.63 -13.04 7.55
C GLU A 471 8.62 -11.80 8.43
N PHE A 472 9.18 -10.69 7.95
CA PHE A 472 9.13 -9.41 8.64
C PHE A 472 7.70 -8.89 8.81
N VAL A 473 6.88 -8.92 7.74
CA VAL A 473 5.48 -8.46 7.78
C VAL A 473 4.62 -9.36 8.69
N ASN A 474 4.84 -10.67 8.70
CA ASN A 474 4.17 -11.58 9.63
C ASN A 474 4.56 -11.25 11.08
N ALA A 475 5.84 -10.99 11.35
CA ALA A 475 6.28 -10.58 12.68
C ALA A 475 5.69 -9.24 13.11
N LEU A 476 5.59 -8.25 12.19
CA LEU A 476 4.87 -6.99 12.45
C LEU A 476 3.41 -7.22 12.82
N ALA A 477 2.74 -8.18 12.16
CA ALA A 477 1.35 -8.50 12.42
C ALA A 477 1.10 -9.09 13.83
N GLU A 478 2.11 -9.72 14.43
CA GLU A 478 2.06 -10.28 15.77
C GLU A 478 2.27 -9.23 16.87
N VAL A 479 2.92 -8.11 16.55
CA VAL A 479 3.26 -7.07 17.53
C VAL A 479 2.01 -6.47 18.17
N GLN A 480 2.06 -6.28 19.48
CA GLN A 480 1.09 -5.49 20.22
C GLN A 480 1.82 -4.37 20.97
N LEU A 481 1.41 -3.14 20.72
CA LEU A 481 1.90 -1.94 21.41
C LEU A 481 0.82 -1.40 22.33
N ASN A 482 1.20 -1.13 23.59
CA ASN A 482 0.33 -0.50 24.56
C ASN A 482 1.05 0.69 25.19
N VAL A 483 0.35 1.76 25.46
CA VAL A 483 0.88 2.92 26.20
C VAL A 483 0.31 2.88 27.61
N THR A 484 1.20 2.89 28.60
CA THR A 484 0.79 2.94 30.01
C THR A 484 0.29 4.34 30.39
N PRO A 485 -0.42 4.51 31.52
CA PRO A 485 -0.79 5.85 32.02
C PRO A 485 0.40 6.78 32.26
N GLN A 486 1.61 6.23 32.46
CA GLN A 486 2.86 6.97 32.61
C GLN A 486 3.49 7.34 31.26
N GLY A 487 2.87 6.97 30.14
CA GLY A 487 3.36 7.25 28.78
C GLY A 487 4.47 6.32 28.29
N LEU A 488 4.69 5.18 28.99
CA LEU A 488 5.66 4.16 28.58
C LEU A 488 5.04 3.21 27.55
N VAL A 489 5.81 2.82 26.56
CA VAL A 489 5.39 1.83 25.58
C VAL A 489 5.74 0.44 26.08
N GLN A 490 4.72 -0.40 26.17
CA GLN A 490 4.87 -1.84 26.46
C GLN A 490 4.64 -2.63 25.18
N THR A 491 5.45 -3.67 24.99
CA THR A 491 5.40 -4.54 23.83
C THR A 491 5.12 -5.98 24.24
N VAL A 492 4.35 -6.68 23.41
CA VAL A 492 4.12 -8.12 23.59
C VAL A 492 4.76 -8.81 22.38
N HIS A 493 5.80 -9.58 22.66
CA HIS A 493 6.52 -10.53 21.82
C HIS A 493 6.70 -10.21 20.33
N PRO A 494 7.81 -9.63 19.91
CA PRO A 494 8.25 -9.75 18.53
C PRO A 494 8.93 -11.10 18.32
N SER A 495 8.57 -11.79 17.25
CA SER A 495 9.32 -12.96 16.76
C SER A 495 10.68 -12.56 16.13
N ARG A 496 10.93 -11.24 15.98
CA ARG A 496 12.14 -10.65 15.40
C ARG A 496 12.67 -9.51 16.27
N ASN A 497 13.96 -9.28 16.22
CA ASN A 497 14.67 -8.24 16.99
C ASN A 497 14.98 -6.96 16.18
N ASP A 498 14.60 -6.90 14.92
CA ASP A 498 14.80 -5.76 14.01
C ASP A 498 13.54 -4.92 13.77
N ILE A 499 12.48 -5.16 14.54
CA ILE A 499 11.25 -4.36 14.49
C ILE A 499 11.46 -3.06 15.27
N ALA A 500 10.98 -1.96 14.69
CA ALA A 500 11.03 -0.64 15.29
C ALA A 500 9.68 0.06 15.27
N TYR A 501 9.52 1.04 16.15
CA TYR A 501 8.38 1.94 16.17
C TYR A 501 8.82 3.40 16.34
N ARG A 502 7.99 4.31 15.87
CA ARG A 502 8.13 5.75 16.07
C ARG A 502 7.22 6.22 17.19
N PHE A 503 7.74 7.07 18.06
CA PHE A 503 6.97 7.69 19.14
C PHE A 503 7.60 9.02 19.53
N LYS A 504 6.80 10.10 19.51
CA LYS A 504 7.23 11.46 19.87
C LYS A 504 8.49 11.90 19.12
N GLY A 505 8.50 11.70 17.80
CA GLY A 505 9.57 12.12 16.89
C GLY A 505 10.86 11.29 16.97
N LYS A 506 10.87 10.18 17.72
CA LYS A 506 12.04 9.30 17.86
C LYS A 506 11.70 7.88 17.41
N GLU A 507 12.74 7.19 16.90
CA GLU A 507 12.68 5.76 16.61
C GLU A 507 13.18 4.95 17.81
N TYR A 508 12.50 3.87 18.09
CA TYR A 508 12.82 2.92 19.14
C TYR A 508 12.82 1.51 18.58
N LEU A 509 13.83 0.74 18.96
CA LEU A 509 13.85 -0.69 18.68
C LEU A 509 12.82 -1.39 19.58
N LEU A 510 12.07 -2.30 19.00
CA LEU A 510 11.18 -3.17 19.75
C LEU A 510 12.04 -4.30 20.36
N VAL A 511 12.42 -4.16 21.61
CA VAL A 511 13.08 -5.20 22.38
C VAL A 511 12.07 -5.87 23.29
N ASP A 512 12.28 -7.16 23.61
CA ASP A 512 11.50 -7.85 24.63
C ASP A 512 11.34 -6.94 25.85
N ALA A 513 10.12 -6.77 26.32
CA ALA A 513 9.78 -5.83 27.36
C ALA A 513 10.64 -6.06 28.61
N ALA A 514 11.78 -5.42 28.64
CA ALA A 514 12.44 -5.14 29.87
C ALA A 514 11.64 -4.03 30.54
N PHE A 515 11.03 -4.32 31.64
CA PHE A 515 10.38 -3.36 32.51
C PHE A 515 11.35 -2.19 32.77
N PHE A 516 11.04 -1.03 32.21
CA PHE A 516 11.69 0.22 32.58
C PHE A 516 10.83 0.94 33.62
#